data_c9b69ecb90d404704f559d421c1ecd87
#
_entry.id   c9b69ecb90d404704f559d421c1ecd87
#
_cell.length_a   1.000
_cell.length_b   1.000
_cell.length_c   1.000
_cell.angle_alpha   90.00
_cell.angle_beta   90.00
_cell.angle_gamma   90.00
#
_symmetry.space_group_name_H-M   'P 1'
#
loop_
_entity.id
_entity.type
_entity.pdbx_description
1 polymer ?
#
loop_
_entity_poly.entity_id
_entity_poly.type
_entity_poly.pdbx_seq_one_letter_code
_entity_poly.pdbx_strand_id
1 'polypeptide(L)'
;MCIRDSIGTGGTSPFGNAGENPEGIRVGGEGGKGKAAKVWEARDFKNLDDDVELGTRNMKVALRRLRKLIRDSADEEFDLDGTISSTAKKAGMLDVKFRPEKRNAVKVLVLFDVGGSMDPHIKVCEELFSACKTEFKNLEYFYFHNFIYETVWKDNRRRQNERIFTEDIIHKYSADYKILFVGDATMAPYEITNPGGSIEHWNEEAGALWMKRLVGVYDKLAWLNPVPKEHWEYSSSVELTRSLVEDNMFPLTLRGLEESMAYLSK
;
A
#
# COMPACT_ATOMS: atom_id res chain seq x y z
N MET A 1 -6.61 15.35 -7.12
CA MET A 1 -6.47 16.75 -7.62
C MET A 1 -5.12 17.24 -7.14
N CYS A 2 -4.11 17.26 -8.01
CA CYS A 2 -2.85 17.89 -7.62
C CYS A 2 -3.18 19.30 -7.18
N ILE A 3 -2.90 19.64 -5.94
CA ILE A 3 -2.99 21.03 -5.47
C ILE A 3 -2.02 21.81 -6.34
N ARG A 4 -2.57 22.54 -7.28
CA ARG A 4 -1.80 23.52 -8.03
C ARG A 4 -1.55 24.67 -7.07
N ASP A 5 -0.34 24.80 -6.59
CA ASP A 5 0.15 26.05 -6.06
C ASP A 5 0.25 27.04 -7.21
N SER A 6 -0.92 27.40 -7.76
CA SER A 6 -1.00 28.39 -8.81
C SER A 6 -1.16 29.76 -8.16
N ILE A 7 -0.12 30.52 -8.22
CA ILE A 7 -0.14 31.92 -7.84
C ILE A 7 -0.83 32.66 -8.96
N GLY A 8 -2.11 33.00 -8.76
CA GLY A 8 -2.95 33.58 -9.79
C GLY A 8 -2.75 35.06 -10.08
N THR A 9 -1.95 35.82 -9.36
CA THR A 9 -1.99 37.30 -9.40
C THR A 9 -0.62 37.97 -9.55
N GLY A 10 0.26 37.43 -10.40
CA GLY A 10 1.55 38.10 -10.70
C GLY A 10 2.47 38.32 -9.49
N GLY A 11 2.32 37.53 -8.42
CA GLY A 11 3.13 37.63 -7.23
C GLY A 11 2.57 38.58 -6.14
N THR A 12 1.39 39.13 -6.30
CA THR A 12 0.75 40.01 -5.30
C THR A 12 -0.19 39.28 -4.36
N SER A 13 -0.38 37.95 -4.54
CA SER A 13 -1.19 37.12 -3.64
C SER A 13 -0.52 37.03 -2.26
N PRO A 14 -1.30 37.09 -1.15
CA PRO A 14 -0.77 36.87 0.19
C PRO A 14 -0.30 35.43 0.44
N PHE A 15 -0.63 34.49 -0.46
CA PHE A 15 -0.27 33.09 -0.37
C PHE A 15 0.60 32.67 -1.57
N GLY A 16 1.60 31.85 -1.34
CA GLY A 16 2.44 31.26 -2.39
C GLY A 16 3.92 31.30 -2.07
N ASN A 17 4.68 30.62 -2.94
CA ASN A 17 6.13 30.64 -2.90
C ASN A 17 6.67 31.71 -3.85
N ALA A 18 7.65 32.51 -3.43
CA ALA A 18 8.33 33.53 -4.25
C ALA A 18 7.49 34.74 -4.68
N GLY A 19 6.42 35.11 -3.98
CA GLY A 19 5.69 36.35 -4.18
C GLY A 19 6.39 37.59 -3.54
N GLU A 20 6.12 38.80 -4.04
CA GLU A 20 6.66 40.06 -3.51
C GLU A 20 5.76 40.74 -2.47
N ASN A 21 4.70 40.10 -1.99
CA ASN A 21 3.85 40.72 -0.98
C ASN A 21 4.56 40.71 0.38
N PRO A 22 4.88 41.89 0.97
CA PRO A 22 5.58 41.94 2.27
C PRO A 22 4.75 41.42 3.44
N GLU A 23 3.41 41.34 3.30
CA GLU A 23 2.50 40.76 4.28
C GLU A 23 2.10 39.31 3.95
N GLY A 24 2.65 38.74 2.86
CA GLY A 24 2.33 37.42 2.38
C GLY A 24 2.96 36.31 3.22
N ILE A 25 2.22 35.21 3.38
CA ILE A 25 2.73 33.98 4.00
C ILE A 25 3.47 33.20 2.92
N ARG A 26 4.74 32.89 3.18
CA ARG A 26 5.56 32.07 2.30
C ARG A 26 5.35 30.60 2.62
N VAL A 27 5.06 29.77 1.61
CA VAL A 27 4.91 28.33 1.73
C VAL A 27 6.01 27.66 0.90
N GLY A 28 6.95 26.99 1.57
CA GLY A 28 8.09 26.27 0.96
C GLY A 28 9.27 27.18 0.57
N GLY A 29 10.41 26.61 0.35
CA GLY A 29 11.69 27.08 -0.22
C GLY A 29 12.13 28.54 -0.15
N GLU A 30 13.32 28.82 -0.71
CA GLU A 30 13.84 30.18 -0.84
C GLU A 30 13.10 30.97 -1.94
N GLY A 31 12.63 32.17 -1.60
CA GLY A 31 11.84 32.99 -2.49
C GLY A 31 12.61 33.52 -3.71
N GLY A 32 11.97 33.52 -4.86
CA GLY A 32 12.52 34.03 -6.12
C GLY A 32 12.24 35.49 -6.35
N LYS A 33 12.71 36.04 -7.47
CA LYS A 33 12.70 37.45 -7.85
C LYS A 33 11.35 37.85 -8.48
N GLY A 34 10.25 37.92 -7.71
CA GLY A 34 9.06 38.71 -8.07
C GLY A 34 8.37 38.44 -9.43
N LYS A 35 8.61 37.32 -10.08
CA LYS A 35 7.85 36.92 -11.28
C LYS A 35 7.05 35.69 -10.96
N ALA A 36 5.75 35.75 -11.14
CA ALA A 36 4.86 34.56 -11.04
C ALA A 36 5.30 33.54 -12.08
N ALA A 37 6.21 32.66 -11.69
CA ALA A 37 6.59 31.49 -12.44
C ALA A 37 5.88 30.30 -11.81
N LYS A 38 5.51 29.34 -12.63
CA LYS A 38 4.99 28.05 -12.17
C LYS A 38 6.16 27.31 -11.53
N VAL A 39 6.34 27.50 -10.21
CA VAL A 39 7.39 26.82 -9.49
C VAL A 39 6.90 25.44 -9.12
N TRP A 40 7.40 24.45 -9.82
CA TRP A 40 7.31 23.05 -9.40
C TRP A 40 8.44 22.85 -8.39
N GLU A 41 8.13 22.86 -7.12
CA GLU A 41 9.09 22.36 -6.15
C GLU A 41 9.24 20.85 -6.39
N ALA A 42 10.49 20.42 -6.56
CA ALA A 42 10.80 19.01 -6.64
C ALA A 42 10.38 18.37 -5.30
N ARG A 43 9.41 17.45 -5.35
CA ARG A 43 9.04 16.70 -4.15
C ARG A 43 10.20 15.82 -3.74
N ASP A 44 10.61 15.95 -2.49
CA ASP A 44 11.57 15.01 -1.89
C ASP A 44 10.81 13.75 -1.48
N PHE A 45 10.82 12.76 -2.35
CA PHE A 45 10.19 11.46 -2.08
C PHE A 45 11.09 10.67 -1.13
N LYS A 46 10.72 10.70 0.12
CA LYS A 46 11.36 9.93 1.17
C LYS A 46 10.81 8.50 1.19
N ASN A 47 11.67 7.53 1.47
CA ASN A 47 11.20 6.19 1.80
C ASN A 47 10.46 6.22 3.15
N LEU A 48 9.46 5.36 3.31
CA LEU A 48 8.78 5.20 4.60
C LEU A 48 9.79 4.75 5.66
N ASP A 49 9.76 5.41 6.81
CA ASP A 49 10.62 5.13 7.94
C ASP A 49 10.01 4.02 8.80
N ASP A 50 10.74 2.94 9.00
CA ASP A 50 10.30 1.80 9.80
C ASP A 50 10.73 1.90 11.28
N ASP A 51 11.58 2.88 11.61
CA ASP A 51 12.01 3.12 12.98
C ASP A 51 11.03 3.98 13.80
N VAL A 52 9.97 4.49 13.14
CA VAL A 52 8.94 5.30 13.82
C VAL A 52 8.06 4.41 14.69
N GLU A 53 8.35 4.38 15.97
CA GLU A 53 7.55 3.69 16.99
C GLU A 53 6.37 4.56 17.43
N LEU A 54 5.36 4.67 16.59
CA LEU A 54 4.15 5.44 16.88
C LEU A 54 3.03 4.49 17.21
N GLY A 55 2.23 4.76 18.24
CA GLY A 55 0.92 4.17 18.57
C GLY A 55 0.47 2.86 17.88
N THR A 56 1.38 2.16 17.27
CA THR A 56 1.21 1.02 16.34
C THR A 56 0.72 -0.26 17.02
N ARG A 57 0.55 -0.24 18.35
CA ARG A 57 0.14 -1.46 19.09
C ARG A 57 -1.14 -2.07 18.54
N ASN A 58 -2.13 -1.24 18.24
CA ASN A 58 -3.40 -1.70 17.71
C ASN A 58 -3.27 -2.22 16.29
N MET A 59 -2.47 -1.56 15.44
CA MET A 59 -2.16 -2.05 14.09
C MET A 59 -1.43 -3.39 14.15
N LYS A 60 -0.42 -3.53 14.99
CA LYS A 60 0.29 -4.81 15.22
C LYS A 60 -0.67 -5.92 15.65
N VAL A 61 -1.63 -5.62 16.53
CA VAL A 61 -2.63 -6.61 16.96
C VAL A 61 -3.54 -7.05 15.80
N ALA A 62 -4.00 -6.09 14.97
CA ALA A 62 -4.81 -6.41 13.79
C ALA A 62 -4.03 -7.28 12.78
N LEU A 63 -2.77 -6.92 12.48
CA LEU A 63 -1.91 -7.67 11.57
C LEU A 63 -1.58 -9.08 12.10
N ARG A 64 -1.43 -9.25 13.42
CA ARG A 64 -1.28 -10.58 14.06
C ARG A 64 -2.47 -11.48 13.82
N ARG A 65 -3.67 -10.92 13.71
CA ARG A 65 -4.86 -11.72 13.40
C ARG A 65 -4.74 -12.44 12.06
N LEU A 66 -4.24 -11.78 11.02
CA LEU A 66 -3.99 -12.43 9.74
C LEU A 66 -3.06 -13.64 9.91
N ARG A 67 -1.96 -13.46 10.62
CA ARG A 67 -1.00 -14.55 10.89
C ARG A 67 -1.62 -15.71 11.70
N LYS A 68 -2.50 -15.38 12.66
CA LYS A 68 -3.21 -16.38 13.44
C LYS A 68 -4.25 -17.13 12.61
N LEU A 69 -5.07 -16.41 11.86
CA LEU A 69 -6.13 -17.00 11.03
C LEU A 69 -5.57 -17.93 9.95
N ILE A 70 -4.49 -17.52 9.26
CA ILE A 70 -3.85 -18.38 8.26
C ILE A 70 -3.22 -19.62 8.92
N ARG A 71 -2.66 -19.49 10.12
CA ARG A 71 -2.10 -20.65 10.85
C ARG A 71 -3.20 -21.63 11.29
N ASP A 72 -4.34 -21.10 11.70
CA ASP A 72 -5.47 -21.92 12.17
C ASP A 72 -6.22 -22.61 11.01
N SER A 73 -6.05 -22.12 9.77
CA SER A 73 -6.58 -22.72 8.54
C SER A 73 -5.55 -23.57 7.78
N ALA A 74 -4.32 -23.69 8.27
CA ALA A 74 -3.27 -24.46 7.61
C ALA A 74 -3.57 -25.96 7.65
N ASP A 75 -3.15 -26.68 6.59
CA ASP A 75 -3.19 -28.12 6.53
C ASP A 75 -2.46 -28.76 7.71
N GLU A 76 -2.94 -29.93 8.12
CA GLU A 76 -2.32 -30.69 9.21
C GLU A 76 -1.06 -31.39 8.69
N GLU A 77 0.07 -31.20 9.35
CA GLU A 77 1.29 -31.98 9.14
C GLU A 77 1.37 -33.16 10.11
N PHE A 78 2.03 -34.25 9.68
CA PHE A 78 2.27 -35.39 10.54
C PHE A 78 3.16 -34.98 11.75
N ASP A 79 2.63 -35.16 12.95
CA ASP A 79 3.37 -34.92 14.21
C ASP A 79 4.10 -36.19 14.65
N LEU A 80 5.34 -36.34 14.23
CA LEU A 80 6.17 -37.48 14.56
C LEU A 80 6.34 -37.67 16.08
N ASP A 81 6.68 -36.59 16.78
CA ASP A 81 6.95 -36.62 18.24
C ASP A 81 5.67 -36.94 19.03
N GLY A 82 4.56 -36.33 18.66
CA GLY A 82 3.24 -36.59 19.22
C GLY A 82 2.79 -38.04 18.96
N THR A 83 3.03 -38.55 17.75
CA THR A 83 2.74 -39.91 17.36
C THR A 83 3.54 -40.95 18.15
N ILE A 84 4.87 -40.72 18.28
CA ILE A 84 5.75 -41.62 19.07
C ILE A 84 5.31 -41.62 20.55
N SER A 85 5.10 -40.45 21.14
CA SER A 85 4.66 -40.32 22.52
C SER A 85 3.30 -40.99 22.78
N SER A 86 2.34 -40.80 21.87
CA SER A 86 1.02 -41.35 21.98
C SER A 86 1.01 -42.89 21.80
N THR A 87 1.76 -43.40 20.82
CA THR A 87 1.96 -44.82 20.57
C THR A 87 2.60 -45.50 21.78
N ALA A 88 3.61 -44.92 22.38
CA ALA A 88 4.24 -45.45 23.60
C ALA A 88 3.26 -45.51 24.78
N LYS A 89 2.41 -44.49 24.97
CA LYS A 89 1.37 -44.49 26.01
C LYS A 89 0.26 -45.50 25.80
N LYS A 90 0.06 -45.93 24.55
CA LYS A 90 -0.96 -46.91 24.16
C LYS A 90 -0.38 -48.33 23.99
N ALA A 91 0.63 -48.67 24.77
CA ALA A 91 1.27 -50.00 24.77
C ALA A 91 1.77 -50.43 23.37
N GLY A 92 2.21 -49.51 22.54
CA GLY A 92 2.73 -49.81 21.20
C GLY A 92 1.67 -49.83 20.08
N MET A 93 0.42 -49.59 20.38
CA MET A 93 -0.61 -49.42 19.34
C MET A 93 -0.39 -48.10 18.64
N LEU A 94 -0.19 -48.12 17.32
CA LEU A 94 0.05 -46.94 16.51
C LEU A 94 -1.09 -45.91 16.66
N ASP A 95 -0.76 -44.72 17.16
CA ASP A 95 -1.69 -43.61 17.33
C ASP A 95 -1.15 -42.38 16.61
N VAL A 96 -1.49 -42.28 15.33
CA VAL A 96 -1.03 -41.20 14.44
C VAL A 96 -1.59 -39.85 14.91
N LYS A 97 -0.72 -38.92 15.13
CA LYS A 97 -1.05 -37.53 15.50
C LYS A 97 -0.72 -36.59 14.35
N PHE A 98 -1.62 -35.67 14.14
CA PHE A 98 -1.43 -34.55 13.24
C PHE A 98 -1.39 -33.26 14.07
N ARG A 99 -0.66 -32.28 13.59
CA ARG A 99 -0.64 -30.93 14.15
C ARG A 99 -0.76 -29.91 13.03
N PRO A 100 -1.31 -28.72 13.29
CA PRO A 100 -1.31 -27.67 12.31
C PRO A 100 0.12 -27.39 11.85
N GLU A 101 0.34 -27.33 10.55
CA GLU A 101 1.66 -27.06 9.98
C GLU A 101 2.20 -25.75 10.53
N LYS A 102 3.38 -25.77 11.14
CA LYS A 102 4.04 -24.59 11.71
C LYS A 102 4.60 -23.68 10.61
N ARG A 103 3.87 -23.45 9.54
CA ARG A 103 4.28 -22.46 8.55
C ARG A 103 4.02 -21.06 9.08
N ASN A 104 5.09 -20.42 9.50
CA ASN A 104 5.12 -18.99 9.78
C ASN A 104 5.19 -18.21 8.45
N ALA A 105 4.36 -18.60 7.48
CA ALA A 105 4.56 -18.31 6.08
C ALA A 105 3.43 -17.45 5.48
N VAL A 106 2.84 -16.57 6.28
CA VAL A 106 2.03 -15.51 5.66
C VAL A 106 2.95 -14.69 4.78
N LYS A 107 2.80 -14.85 3.48
CA LYS A 107 3.51 -14.08 2.47
C LYS A 107 2.68 -12.85 2.15
N VAL A 108 3.22 -11.68 2.40
CA VAL A 108 2.53 -10.42 2.19
C VAL A 108 3.36 -9.54 1.25
N LEU A 109 2.70 -8.99 0.27
CA LEU A 109 3.25 -7.99 -0.62
C LEU A 109 2.47 -6.70 -0.44
N VAL A 110 3.13 -5.64 0.02
CA VAL A 110 2.51 -4.34 0.27
C VAL A 110 2.97 -3.34 -0.77
N LEU A 111 2.03 -2.65 -1.38
CA LEU A 111 2.30 -1.59 -2.34
C LEU A 111 1.81 -0.26 -1.76
N PHE A 112 2.71 0.71 -1.63
CA PHE A 112 2.42 2.03 -1.07
C PHE A 112 2.37 3.08 -2.16
N ASP A 113 1.28 3.84 -2.20
CA ASP A 113 1.17 5.03 -3.01
C ASP A 113 2.02 6.16 -2.43
N VAL A 114 2.80 6.80 -3.30
CA VAL A 114 3.60 7.99 -2.98
C VAL A 114 3.14 9.23 -3.78
N GLY A 115 1.94 9.20 -4.32
CA GLY A 115 1.31 10.34 -4.99
C GLY A 115 1.19 11.57 -4.09
N GLY A 116 1.06 12.77 -4.69
CA GLY A 116 1.01 14.03 -3.94
C GLY A 116 -0.14 14.16 -2.97
N SER A 117 -1.26 13.53 -3.25
CA SER A 117 -2.44 13.47 -2.39
C SER A 117 -2.20 12.67 -1.11
N MET A 118 -1.19 11.79 -1.08
CA MET A 118 -0.81 11.00 0.08
C MET A 118 -0.03 11.75 1.16
N ASP A 119 0.43 12.99 0.91
CA ASP A 119 1.23 13.78 1.87
C ASP A 119 0.60 13.89 3.27
N PRO A 120 -0.71 14.14 3.43
CA PRO A 120 -1.36 14.18 4.75
C PRO A 120 -1.36 12.83 5.47
N HIS A 121 -1.13 11.74 4.75
CA HIS A 121 -1.27 10.37 5.25
C HIS A 121 0.06 9.65 5.45
N ILE A 122 1.20 10.32 5.17
CA ILE A 122 2.55 9.72 5.30
C ILE A 122 2.76 9.08 6.67
N LYS A 123 2.42 9.80 7.74
CA LYS A 123 2.61 9.31 9.10
C LYS A 123 1.91 7.98 9.37
N VAL A 124 0.63 7.86 9.00
CA VAL A 124 -0.12 6.62 9.22
C VAL A 124 0.39 5.49 8.33
N CYS A 125 0.91 5.80 7.15
CA CYS A 125 1.55 4.81 6.26
C CYS A 125 2.88 4.31 6.84
N GLU A 126 3.70 5.18 7.43
CA GLU A 126 4.92 4.81 8.14
C GLU A 126 4.63 3.90 9.35
N GLU A 127 3.60 4.23 10.13
CA GLU A 127 3.14 3.39 11.24
C GLU A 127 2.70 2.01 10.77
N LEU A 128 1.94 1.94 9.69
CA LEU A 128 1.50 0.68 9.09
C LEU A 128 2.70 -0.12 8.56
N PHE A 129 3.63 0.52 7.86
CA PHE A 129 4.84 -0.12 7.33
C PHE A 129 5.69 -0.73 8.46
N SER A 130 5.96 0.04 9.51
CA SER A 130 6.67 -0.43 10.71
C SER A 130 5.97 -1.63 11.35
N ALA A 131 4.64 -1.57 11.47
CA ALA A 131 3.85 -2.67 12.01
C ALA A 131 3.93 -3.92 11.12
N CYS A 132 3.81 -3.78 9.79
CA CYS A 132 3.94 -4.87 8.83
C CYS A 132 5.32 -5.54 8.91
N LYS A 133 6.38 -4.74 8.94
CA LYS A 133 7.77 -5.23 9.05
C LYS A 133 8.02 -6.03 10.34
N THR A 134 7.37 -5.63 11.43
CA THR A 134 7.47 -6.34 12.71
C THR A 134 6.68 -7.66 12.72
N GLU A 135 5.51 -7.70 12.08
CA GLU A 135 4.59 -8.82 12.21
C GLU A 135 4.78 -9.89 11.11
N PHE A 136 5.24 -9.52 9.92
CA PHE A 136 5.40 -10.44 8.79
C PHE A 136 6.88 -10.71 8.50
N LYS A 137 7.29 -11.98 8.61
CA LYS A 137 8.67 -12.39 8.25
C LYS A 137 8.90 -12.38 6.74
N ASN A 138 7.88 -12.73 5.96
CA ASN A 138 7.93 -12.78 4.51
C ASN A 138 7.16 -11.58 3.94
N LEU A 139 7.63 -10.39 4.29
CA LEU A 139 7.12 -9.12 3.78
C LEU A 139 7.97 -8.67 2.61
N GLU A 140 7.31 -8.41 1.49
CA GLU A 140 7.87 -7.65 0.39
C GLU A 140 7.09 -6.35 0.24
N TYR A 141 7.75 -5.29 -0.21
CA TYR A 141 7.09 -4.01 -0.40
C TYR A 141 7.62 -3.30 -1.63
N PHE A 142 6.76 -2.48 -2.22
CA PHE A 142 7.06 -1.62 -3.35
C PHE A 142 6.33 -0.29 -3.20
N TYR A 143 6.78 0.69 -3.94
CA TYR A 143 6.13 1.98 -4.08
C TYR A 143 5.60 2.14 -5.49
N PHE A 144 4.50 2.86 -5.63
CA PHE A 144 3.90 3.26 -6.90
C PHE A 144 3.41 4.71 -6.81
N HIS A 145 3.01 5.31 -7.91
CA HIS A 145 2.51 6.67 -7.96
C HIS A 145 1.08 6.70 -8.47
N ASN A 146 0.16 7.21 -7.66
CA ASN A 146 -1.28 7.32 -7.88
C ASN A 146 -1.97 5.97 -8.13
N PHE A 147 -1.54 5.22 -9.15
CA PHE A 147 -2.08 3.92 -9.50
C PHE A 147 -0.98 2.94 -9.93
N ILE A 148 -1.36 1.66 -10.05
CA ILE A 148 -0.42 0.62 -10.52
C ILE A 148 -0.35 0.62 -12.05
N TYR A 149 0.89 0.60 -12.58
CA TYR A 149 1.20 0.58 -14.01
C TYR A 149 2.29 -0.47 -14.30
N GLU A 150 3.00 -0.31 -15.43
CA GLU A 150 4.07 -1.23 -15.86
C GLU A 150 5.19 -1.35 -14.83
N THR A 151 5.45 -0.30 -14.05
CA THR A 151 6.61 -0.25 -13.18
C THR A 151 6.28 0.22 -11.77
N VAL A 152 7.00 -0.36 -10.81
CA VAL A 152 7.06 0.02 -9.40
C VAL A 152 8.52 0.13 -8.98
N TRP A 153 8.80 0.54 -7.74
CA TRP A 153 10.17 0.65 -7.23
C TRP A 153 10.27 0.36 -5.74
N LYS A 154 11.48 0.15 -5.24
CA LYS A 154 11.78 -0.08 -3.81
C LYS A 154 12.40 1.12 -3.11
N ASP A 155 12.98 2.05 -3.85
CA ASP A 155 13.62 3.25 -3.33
C ASP A 155 13.07 4.50 -4.03
N ASN A 156 12.37 5.34 -3.27
CA ASN A 156 11.75 6.57 -3.78
C ASN A 156 12.78 7.58 -4.31
N ARG A 157 14.01 7.59 -3.79
CA ARG A 157 15.09 8.45 -4.26
C ARG A 157 15.64 8.01 -5.61
N ARG A 158 15.53 6.71 -5.92
CA ARG A 158 16.04 6.08 -7.14
C ARG A 158 14.94 5.69 -8.12
N ARG A 159 13.70 6.09 -7.88
CA ARG A 159 12.52 5.69 -8.66
C ARG A 159 12.65 5.90 -10.17
N GLN A 160 13.49 6.82 -10.62
CA GLN A 160 13.72 7.05 -12.04
C GLN A 160 14.73 6.06 -12.68
N ASN A 161 15.65 5.53 -11.88
CA ASN A 161 16.76 4.72 -12.37
C ASN A 161 16.61 3.23 -11.99
N GLU A 162 15.90 2.92 -10.90
CA GLU A 162 15.75 1.56 -10.40
C GLU A 162 14.26 1.18 -10.38
N ARG A 163 13.73 0.93 -11.58
CA ARG A 163 12.35 0.47 -11.77
C ARG A 163 12.30 -1.05 -11.87
N ILE A 164 11.22 -1.62 -11.36
CA ILE A 164 10.91 -3.04 -11.40
C ILE A 164 9.63 -3.19 -12.20
N PHE A 165 9.62 -4.06 -13.21
CA PHE A 165 8.40 -4.29 -13.95
C PHE A 165 7.35 -5.01 -13.08
N THR A 166 6.12 -4.55 -13.16
CA THR A 166 4.99 -5.16 -12.46
C THR A 166 4.78 -6.61 -12.92
N GLU A 167 5.11 -6.89 -14.18
CA GLU A 167 5.09 -8.25 -14.72
C GLU A 167 6.13 -9.17 -14.04
N ASP A 168 7.31 -8.66 -13.72
CA ASP A 168 8.34 -9.41 -12.97
C ASP A 168 7.84 -9.75 -11.56
N ILE A 169 7.05 -8.86 -10.94
CA ILE A 169 6.43 -9.13 -9.65
C ILE A 169 5.44 -10.27 -9.77
N ILE A 170 4.57 -10.24 -10.78
CA ILE A 170 3.58 -11.29 -11.04
C ILE A 170 4.26 -12.65 -11.26
N HIS A 171 5.38 -12.70 -11.96
CA HIS A 171 6.13 -13.93 -12.19
C HIS A 171 6.94 -14.41 -10.98
N LYS A 172 7.45 -13.47 -10.18
CA LYS A 172 8.34 -13.79 -9.05
C LYS A 172 7.58 -14.24 -7.81
N TYR A 173 6.43 -13.63 -7.53
CA TYR A 173 5.66 -13.89 -6.33
C TYR A 173 4.44 -14.74 -6.67
N SER A 174 4.35 -15.92 -6.06
CA SER A 174 3.30 -16.90 -6.29
C SER A 174 1.91 -16.39 -5.85
N ALA A 175 0.84 -16.99 -6.37
CA ALA A 175 -0.55 -16.59 -6.12
C ALA A 175 -0.97 -16.60 -4.63
N ASP A 176 -0.24 -17.35 -3.79
CA ASP A 176 -0.48 -17.41 -2.34
C ASP A 176 -0.06 -16.16 -1.56
N TYR A 177 0.68 -15.22 -2.20
CA TYR A 177 0.91 -13.91 -1.61
C TYR A 177 -0.39 -13.15 -1.39
N LYS A 178 -0.53 -12.56 -0.20
CA LYS A 178 -1.63 -11.65 0.12
C LYS A 178 -1.20 -10.24 -0.29
N ILE A 179 -1.93 -9.65 -1.22
CA ILE A 179 -1.59 -8.32 -1.76
C ILE A 179 -2.33 -7.26 -0.97
N LEU A 180 -1.60 -6.25 -0.54
CA LEU A 180 -2.15 -5.11 0.19
C LEU A 180 -1.71 -3.81 -0.47
N PHE A 181 -2.62 -3.12 -1.13
CA PHE A 181 -2.41 -1.76 -1.60
C PHE A 181 -2.71 -0.77 -0.49
N VAL A 182 -1.95 0.30 -0.41
CA VAL A 182 -2.15 1.41 0.52
C VAL A 182 -2.07 2.71 -0.27
N GLY A 183 -3.18 3.40 -0.41
CA GLY A 183 -3.28 4.63 -1.21
C GLY A 183 -4.67 5.24 -1.12
N ASP A 184 -4.77 6.55 -1.38
CA ASP A 184 -6.03 7.29 -1.32
C ASP A 184 -6.91 7.10 -2.56
N ALA A 185 -6.34 6.54 -3.63
CA ALA A 185 -7.01 6.37 -4.94
C ALA A 185 -7.58 7.69 -5.49
N THR A 186 -7.02 8.83 -5.10
CA THR A 186 -7.50 10.16 -5.51
C THR A 186 -6.68 10.69 -6.68
N MET A 187 -7.19 10.53 -7.87
CA MET A 187 -6.57 10.94 -9.14
C MET A 187 -7.64 11.24 -10.17
N ALA A 188 -7.24 11.72 -11.35
CA ALA A 188 -8.18 11.84 -12.45
C ALA A 188 -8.56 10.44 -12.99
N PRO A 189 -9.83 10.15 -13.27
CA PRO A 189 -10.26 8.83 -13.74
C PRO A 189 -9.54 8.32 -14.99
N TYR A 190 -9.11 9.23 -15.87
CA TYR A 190 -8.35 8.86 -17.07
C TYR A 190 -6.98 8.27 -16.75
N GLU A 191 -6.38 8.60 -15.59
CA GLU A 191 -5.13 8.00 -15.14
C GLU A 191 -5.28 6.49 -14.90
N ILE A 192 -6.48 6.04 -14.56
CA ILE A 192 -6.79 4.62 -14.37
C ILE A 192 -7.18 3.95 -15.69
N THR A 193 -7.99 4.64 -16.51
CA THR A 193 -8.68 4.01 -17.65
C THR A 193 -7.94 4.10 -18.97
N ASN A 194 -7.02 5.08 -19.13
CA ASN A 194 -6.40 5.37 -20.41
C ASN A 194 -4.90 5.02 -20.40
N PRO A 195 -4.33 4.62 -21.54
CA PRO A 195 -2.89 4.63 -21.75
C PRO A 195 -2.30 6.01 -21.45
N GLY A 196 -1.05 6.07 -21.05
CA GLY A 196 -0.39 7.31 -20.67
C GLY A 196 -0.64 7.73 -19.21
N GLY A 197 -1.72 7.32 -18.63
CA GLY A 197 -2.36 7.56 -17.32
C GLY A 197 -1.63 8.42 -16.28
N SER A 198 -0.39 8.11 -15.92
CA SER A 198 0.36 8.88 -14.91
C SER A 198 0.79 10.25 -15.41
N ILE A 199 0.75 11.26 -14.52
CA ILE A 199 1.33 12.58 -14.79
C ILE A 199 2.87 12.60 -14.67
N GLU A 200 3.47 11.64 -14.03
CA GLU A 200 4.93 11.59 -13.82
C GLU A 200 5.68 10.82 -14.90
N HIS A 201 5.03 9.84 -15.52
CA HIS A 201 5.65 9.00 -16.54
C HIS A 201 4.60 8.45 -17.50
N TRP A 202 5.03 8.23 -18.73
CA TRP A 202 4.19 7.61 -19.74
C TRP A 202 4.09 6.10 -19.51
N ASN A 203 2.86 5.56 -19.63
CA ASN A 203 2.57 4.13 -19.55
C ASN A 203 1.93 3.67 -20.86
N GLU A 204 2.35 2.54 -21.38
CA GLU A 204 1.84 2.00 -22.63
C GLU A 204 0.40 1.49 -22.46
N GLU A 205 0.11 0.93 -21.28
CA GLU A 205 -1.19 0.36 -20.96
C GLU A 205 -1.87 1.13 -19.84
N ALA A 206 -3.20 1.06 -19.81
CA ALA A 206 -4.01 1.64 -18.75
C ALA A 206 -3.77 0.93 -17.42
N GLY A 207 -3.74 1.67 -16.31
CA GLY A 207 -3.60 1.10 -14.96
C GLY A 207 -4.68 0.08 -14.62
N ALA A 208 -5.90 0.27 -15.14
CA ALA A 208 -6.99 -0.69 -14.98
C ALA A 208 -6.66 -2.10 -15.51
N LEU A 209 -5.85 -2.22 -16.57
CA LEU A 209 -5.42 -3.51 -17.10
C LEU A 209 -4.44 -4.19 -16.14
N TRP A 210 -3.51 -3.43 -15.59
CA TRP A 210 -2.55 -3.93 -14.60
C TRP A 210 -3.24 -4.41 -13.33
N MET A 211 -4.22 -3.62 -12.84
CA MET A 211 -5.01 -4.04 -11.68
C MET A 211 -5.77 -5.34 -11.95
N LYS A 212 -6.41 -5.47 -13.12
CA LYS A 212 -7.11 -6.70 -13.51
C LYS A 212 -6.18 -7.91 -13.59
N ARG A 213 -4.95 -7.73 -14.11
CA ARG A 213 -3.93 -8.80 -14.12
C ARG A 213 -3.60 -9.24 -12.71
N LEU A 214 -3.37 -8.30 -11.79
CA LEU A 214 -3.06 -8.60 -10.40
C LEU A 214 -4.22 -9.31 -9.69
N VAL A 215 -5.45 -8.83 -9.85
CA VAL A 215 -6.66 -9.47 -9.30
C VAL A 215 -6.86 -10.88 -9.88
N GLY A 216 -6.51 -11.08 -11.17
CA GLY A 216 -6.62 -12.39 -11.82
C GLY A 216 -5.55 -13.41 -11.40
N VAL A 217 -4.43 -12.96 -10.86
CA VAL A 217 -3.31 -13.83 -10.44
C VAL A 217 -3.34 -14.13 -8.96
N TYR A 218 -3.66 -13.14 -8.13
CA TYR A 218 -3.61 -13.27 -6.68
C TYR A 218 -5.00 -13.52 -6.10
N ASP A 219 -5.16 -14.61 -5.37
CA ASP A 219 -6.43 -15.02 -4.75
C ASP A 219 -6.97 -13.96 -3.77
N LYS A 220 -6.08 -13.21 -3.14
CA LYS A 220 -6.44 -12.24 -2.10
C LYS A 220 -5.69 -10.93 -2.29
N LEU A 221 -6.44 -9.91 -2.69
CA LEU A 221 -5.97 -8.56 -2.88
C LEU A 221 -6.91 -7.59 -2.16
N ALA A 222 -6.37 -6.72 -1.31
CA ALA A 222 -7.11 -5.69 -0.60
C ALA A 222 -6.47 -4.32 -0.80
N TRP A 223 -7.30 -3.28 -0.73
CA TRP A 223 -6.88 -1.87 -0.78
C TRP A 223 -7.22 -1.18 0.54
N LEU A 224 -6.22 -0.59 1.20
CA LEU A 224 -6.39 0.27 2.37
C LEU A 224 -6.37 1.73 1.94
N ASN A 225 -7.47 2.41 2.15
CA ASN A 225 -7.62 3.82 1.80
C ASN A 225 -7.58 4.69 3.05
N PRO A 226 -6.63 5.65 3.18
CA PRO A 226 -6.51 6.52 4.34
C PRO A 226 -7.60 7.62 4.40
N VAL A 227 -8.29 7.88 3.29
CA VAL A 227 -9.40 8.85 3.27
C VAL A 227 -10.62 8.24 3.98
N PRO A 228 -11.34 9.02 4.82
CA PRO A 228 -12.56 8.57 5.47
C PRO A 228 -13.59 8.03 4.47
N LYS A 229 -14.23 6.91 4.81
CA LYS A 229 -15.14 6.17 3.92
C LYS A 229 -16.32 7.03 3.43
N GLU A 230 -16.79 7.95 4.23
CA GLU A 230 -17.84 8.91 3.90
C GLU A 230 -17.49 9.87 2.75
N HIS A 231 -16.21 9.98 2.41
CA HIS A 231 -15.74 10.82 1.31
C HIS A 231 -15.55 10.05 0.00
N TRP A 232 -15.63 8.73 0.01
CA TRP A 232 -15.33 7.91 -1.17
C TRP A 232 -16.32 8.12 -2.32
N GLU A 233 -17.60 8.32 -2.00
CA GLU A 233 -18.66 8.56 -3.00
C GLU A 233 -18.50 9.87 -3.78
N TYR A 234 -17.68 10.80 -3.27
CA TYR A 234 -17.41 12.07 -3.95
C TYR A 234 -16.24 12.00 -4.95
N SER A 235 -15.59 10.85 -5.06
CA SER A 235 -14.44 10.63 -5.94
C SER A 235 -14.69 9.48 -6.90
N SER A 236 -14.88 9.81 -8.18
CA SER A 236 -15.09 8.80 -9.22
C SER A 236 -13.89 7.86 -9.41
N SER A 237 -12.66 8.31 -9.10
CA SER A 237 -11.47 7.46 -9.14
C SER A 237 -11.46 6.43 -8.00
N VAL A 238 -11.94 6.80 -6.82
CA VAL A 238 -12.09 5.88 -5.68
C VAL A 238 -13.15 4.82 -5.99
N GLU A 239 -14.30 5.21 -6.54
CA GLU A 239 -15.34 4.25 -6.97
C GLU A 239 -14.84 3.29 -8.05
N LEU A 240 -14.11 3.82 -9.03
CA LEU A 240 -13.51 3.01 -10.09
C LEU A 240 -12.48 2.03 -9.54
N THR A 241 -11.57 2.49 -8.67
CA THR A 241 -10.58 1.63 -8.01
C THR A 241 -11.27 0.56 -7.18
N ARG A 242 -12.29 0.93 -6.41
CA ARG A 242 -13.07 -0.01 -5.60
C ARG A 242 -13.73 -1.10 -6.45
N SER A 243 -14.28 -0.73 -7.61
CA SER A 243 -14.83 -1.70 -8.55
C SER A 243 -13.75 -2.64 -9.11
N LEU A 244 -12.55 -2.12 -9.42
CA LEU A 244 -11.44 -2.91 -9.95
C LEU A 244 -10.86 -3.91 -8.94
N VAL A 245 -10.91 -3.58 -7.64
CA VAL A 245 -10.51 -4.49 -6.56
C VAL A 245 -11.69 -5.31 -5.99
N GLU A 246 -12.78 -5.45 -6.74
CA GLU A 246 -13.95 -6.27 -6.40
C GLU A 246 -14.55 -5.92 -5.02
N ASP A 247 -14.71 -4.64 -4.73
CA ASP A 247 -15.18 -4.09 -3.45
C ASP A 247 -14.28 -4.39 -2.23
N ASN A 248 -13.07 -4.93 -2.43
CA ASN A 248 -12.12 -5.22 -1.36
C ASN A 248 -11.29 -3.98 -0.97
N MET A 249 -11.95 -2.83 -0.88
CA MET A 249 -11.37 -1.59 -0.37
C MET A 249 -11.86 -1.34 1.06
N PHE A 250 -10.93 -1.06 1.97
CA PHE A 250 -11.17 -0.85 3.39
C PHE A 250 -10.58 0.48 3.84
N PRO A 251 -11.22 1.21 4.78
CA PRO A 251 -10.63 2.43 5.33
C PRO A 251 -9.38 2.07 6.16
N LEU A 252 -8.36 2.92 6.10
CA LEU A 252 -7.15 2.75 6.92
C LEU A 252 -7.42 3.20 8.37
N THR A 253 -8.29 2.44 9.03
CA THR A 253 -8.64 2.53 10.45
C THR A 253 -8.38 1.19 11.10
N LEU A 254 -8.40 1.13 12.44
CA LEU A 254 -8.23 -0.14 13.14
C LEU A 254 -9.27 -1.18 12.69
N ARG A 255 -10.52 -0.78 12.58
CA ARG A 255 -11.61 -1.66 12.14
C ARG A 255 -11.43 -2.09 10.68
N GLY A 256 -11.14 -1.15 9.76
CA GLY A 256 -10.93 -1.50 8.36
C GLY A 256 -9.70 -2.39 8.16
N LEU A 257 -8.64 -2.19 8.95
CA LEU A 257 -7.49 -3.09 8.95
C LEU A 257 -7.86 -4.49 9.46
N GLU A 258 -8.68 -4.61 10.50
CA GLU A 258 -9.18 -5.91 10.98
C GLU A 258 -10.07 -6.61 9.94
N GLU A 259 -10.95 -5.87 9.27
CA GLU A 259 -11.81 -6.37 8.19
C GLU A 259 -10.98 -6.84 6.98
N SER A 260 -9.98 -6.06 6.58
CA SER A 260 -9.07 -6.43 5.49
C SER A 260 -8.23 -7.68 5.84
N MET A 261 -7.75 -7.80 7.07
CA MET A 261 -7.02 -9.01 7.52
C MET A 261 -7.93 -10.24 7.57
N ALA A 262 -9.18 -10.08 7.97
CA ALA A 262 -10.16 -11.18 7.93
C ALA A 262 -10.48 -11.62 6.49
N TYR A 263 -10.54 -10.68 5.55
CA TYR A 263 -10.70 -10.99 4.12
C TYR A 263 -9.48 -11.72 3.54
N LEU A 264 -8.28 -11.22 3.81
CA LEU A 264 -7.02 -11.79 3.30
C LEU A 264 -6.72 -13.19 3.88
N SER A 265 -7.36 -13.56 4.99
CA SER A 265 -7.15 -14.86 5.66
C SER A 265 -8.01 -16.00 5.11
N LYS A 266 -9.04 -15.68 4.36
CA LYS A 266 -9.96 -16.68 3.74
C LYS A 266 -9.36 -17.25 2.46
#